data_e435614e258cf2e1a86acd9e4248e19c
#
_entry.id   e435614e258cf2e1a86acd9e4248e19c
#
_cell.length_a   1.000
_cell.length_b   1.000
_cell.length_c   1.000
_cell.angle_alpha   90.00
_cell.angle_beta   90.00
_cell.angle_gamma   90.00
#
_symmetry.space_group_name_H-M   'P 1'
#
loop_
_entity.id
_entity.type
_entity.pdbx_description
1 polymer ?
#
loop_
_entity_poly.entity_id
_entity_poly.type
_entity_poly.pdbx_seq_one_letter_code
_entity_poly.pdbx_strand_id
1 'polypeptide(L)'
;ENLDGMYITNLTNVRYLTGFTGSAGSLLILENEQHFFTDGRYTSQCKKQIKNCQVHIVGSAHYKYIADNKMLPSSLRIGFESDHMNVSTYLQLKETMSNIQWAHVSGIIEKIAAVKDMLEIDSLKTAIEITDEVFKQIIPDLKEGAVEQDIAAKISYLFKMNGAEGDSYESIIGSGWLGALPHARPTDKKFEKGDFVVMDFGALY
;
A
#
# COMPACT_ATOMS: atom_id res chain seq x y z
N GLU A 1 -10.51 -4.11 -22.29
CA GLU A 1 -11.78 -4.72 -21.89
C GLU A 1 -12.87 -3.64 -21.89
N ASN A 2 -14.04 -3.92 -22.44
CA ASN A 2 -15.15 -2.97 -22.38
C ASN A 2 -15.78 -3.06 -20.98
N LEU A 3 -15.39 -2.16 -20.09
CA LEU A 3 -15.95 -2.00 -18.74
C LEU A 3 -16.70 -0.67 -18.67
N ASP A 4 -17.86 -0.68 -18.02
CA ASP A 4 -18.63 0.53 -17.74
C ASP A 4 -18.14 1.24 -16.45
N GLY A 5 -17.34 0.55 -15.67
CA GLY A 5 -16.75 1.09 -14.45
C GLY A 5 -15.84 0.09 -13.73
N MET A 6 -15.28 0.51 -12.61
CA MET A 6 -14.38 -0.31 -11.80
C MET A 6 -14.62 -0.09 -10.31
N TYR A 7 -14.71 -1.18 -9.55
CA TYR A 7 -14.80 -1.17 -8.10
C TYR A 7 -13.46 -1.61 -7.50
N ILE A 8 -12.77 -0.68 -6.85
CA ILE A 8 -11.40 -0.81 -6.35
C ILE A 8 -11.44 -0.89 -4.82
N THR A 9 -10.83 -1.93 -4.28
CA THR A 9 -10.79 -2.23 -2.84
C THR A 9 -9.39 -2.41 -2.29
N ASN A 10 -8.38 -2.58 -3.15
CA ASN A 10 -6.99 -2.58 -2.75
C ASN A 10 -6.58 -1.18 -2.26
N LEU A 11 -6.24 -1.04 -0.99
CA LEU A 11 -5.91 0.26 -0.40
C LEU A 11 -4.68 0.92 -1.02
N THR A 12 -3.73 0.15 -1.54
CA THR A 12 -2.59 0.68 -2.29
C THR A 12 -3.08 1.38 -3.58
N ASN A 13 -4.00 0.74 -4.30
CA ASN A 13 -4.57 1.30 -5.52
C ASN A 13 -5.54 2.45 -5.23
N VAL A 14 -6.30 2.37 -4.15
CA VAL A 14 -7.12 3.48 -3.65
C VAL A 14 -6.24 4.68 -3.32
N ARG A 15 -5.11 4.48 -2.59
CA ARG A 15 -4.15 5.54 -2.28
C ARG A 15 -3.56 6.13 -3.56
N TYR A 16 -3.13 5.31 -4.50
CA TYR A 16 -2.57 5.74 -5.77
C TYR A 16 -3.53 6.67 -6.54
N LEU A 17 -4.80 6.29 -6.62
CA LEU A 17 -5.81 7.03 -7.40
C LEU A 17 -6.38 8.27 -6.68
N THR A 18 -6.35 8.30 -5.36
CA THR A 18 -7.08 9.33 -4.58
C THR A 18 -6.21 10.11 -3.60
N GLY A 19 -5.01 9.63 -3.28
CA GLY A 19 -4.16 10.15 -2.21
C GLY A 19 -4.63 9.77 -0.79
N PHE A 20 -5.64 8.92 -0.64
CA PHE A 20 -6.15 8.53 0.67
C PHE A 20 -5.21 7.55 1.38
N THR A 21 -4.80 7.89 2.61
CA THR A 21 -3.84 7.11 3.41
C THR A 21 -4.48 6.37 4.59
N GLY A 22 -5.81 6.31 4.65
CA GLY A 22 -6.52 5.60 5.72
C GLY A 22 -6.57 4.08 5.51
N SER A 23 -6.88 3.34 6.57
CA SER A 23 -6.90 1.86 6.58
C SER A 23 -8.26 1.25 6.17
N ALA A 24 -9.24 2.06 5.75
CA ALA A 24 -10.52 1.58 5.26
C ALA A 24 -11.05 2.53 4.17
N GLY A 25 -11.12 2.02 2.95
CA GLY A 25 -11.60 2.77 1.79
C GLY A 25 -11.88 1.87 0.61
N SER A 26 -12.79 2.31 -0.26
CA SER A 26 -12.96 1.74 -1.60
C SER A 26 -13.38 2.83 -2.57
N LEU A 27 -13.18 2.59 -3.85
CA LEU A 27 -13.45 3.54 -4.91
C LEU A 27 -14.30 2.88 -5.98
N LEU A 28 -15.38 3.51 -6.37
CA LEU A 28 -16.17 3.15 -7.54
C LEU A 28 -15.97 4.23 -8.59
N ILE A 29 -15.42 3.83 -9.73
CA ILE A 29 -15.19 4.70 -10.89
C ILE A 29 -16.18 4.31 -11.96
N LEU A 30 -16.97 5.25 -12.42
CA LEU A 30 -17.84 5.16 -13.58
C LEU A 30 -17.37 6.16 -14.65
N GLU A 31 -17.96 6.15 -15.81
CA GLU A 31 -17.53 6.99 -16.95
C GLU A 31 -17.43 8.48 -16.60
N ASN A 32 -18.42 9.02 -15.87
CA ASN A 32 -18.54 10.45 -15.58
C ASN A 32 -18.52 10.80 -14.08
N GLU A 33 -18.43 9.81 -13.21
CA GLU A 33 -18.47 10.04 -11.76
C GLU A 33 -17.58 9.06 -11.00
N GLN A 34 -17.09 9.53 -9.85
CA GLN A 34 -16.22 8.76 -8.98
C GLN A 34 -16.76 8.87 -7.55
N HIS A 35 -16.91 7.73 -6.89
CA HIS A 35 -17.44 7.62 -5.54
C HIS A 35 -16.41 6.96 -4.63
N PHE A 36 -16.00 7.68 -3.60
CA PHE A 36 -15.11 7.17 -2.58
C PHE A 36 -15.90 6.83 -1.31
N PHE A 37 -15.70 5.65 -0.78
CA PHE A 37 -16.40 5.13 0.41
C PHE A 37 -15.41 4.89 1.52
N THR A 38 -15.76 5.33 2.74
CA THR A 38 -14.99 5.08 3.96
C THR A 38 -15.89 5.15 5.18
N ASP A 39 -15.38 4.85 6.36
CA ASP A 39 -16.15 4.93 7.60
C ASP A 39 -15.95 6.25 8.38
N GLY A 40 -16.70 6.42 9.47
CA GLY A 40 -16.75 7.66 10.25
C GLY A 40 -15.41 8.09 10.86
N ARG A 41 -14.44 7.17 11.04
CA ARG A 41 -13.10 7.48 11.56
C ARG A 41 -12.34 8.43 10.64
N TYR A 42 -12.62 8.40 9.34
CA TYR A 42 -11.92 9.14 8.30
C TYR A 42 -12.63 10.38 7.78
N THR A 43 -13.75 10.80 8.40
CA THR A 43 -14.55 11.95 7.94
C THR A 43 -13.74 13.24 7.76
N SER A 44 -12.84 13.55 8.70
CA SER A 44 -11.99 14.74 8.62
C SER A 44 -10.82 14.58 7.67
N GLN A 45 -10.27 13.37 7.57
CA GLN A 45 -9.16 13.05 6.69
C GLN A 45 -9.58 13.13 5.22
N CYS A 46 -10.75 12.57 4.87
CA CYS A 46 -11.29 12.63 3.52
C CYS A 46 -11.47 14.05 3.01
N LYS A 47 -11.96 14.97 3.84
CA LYS A 47 -12.13 16.39 3.46
C LYS A 47 -10.81 17.03 3.02
N LYS A 48 -9.67 16.56 3.53
CA LYS A 48 -8.34 17.08 3.21
C LYS A 48 -7.71 16.37 2.01
N GLN A 49 -7.87 15.06 1.94
CA GLN A 49 -7.15 14.21 0.99
C GLN A 49 -7.92 13.95 -0.31
N ILE A 50 -9.25 13.72 -0.21
CA ILE A 50 -10.05 13.36 -1.38
C ILE A 50 -10.45 14.61 -2.15
N LYS A 51 -10.08 14.60 -3.43
CA LYS A 51 -10.47 15.60 -4.42
C LYS A 51 -11.12 14.86 -5.60
N ASN A 52 -12.00 15.49 -6.32
CA ASN A 52 -12.59 14.92 -7.54
C ASN A 52 -13.43 13.64 -7.37
N CYS A 53 -13.80 13.26 -6.14
CA CYS A 53 -14.69 12.13 -5.84
C CYS A 53 -15.84 12.57 -4.94
N GLN A 54 -17.01 11.98 -5.13
CA GLN A 54 -18.10 12.09 -4.15
C GLN A 54 -17.78 11.20 -2.96
N VAL A 55 -17.69 11.78 -1.75
CA VAL A 55 -17.30 11.04 -0.54
C VAL A 55 -18.54 10.54 0.19
N HIS A 56 -18.59 9.25 0.48
CA HIS A 56 -19.64 8.60 1.25
C HIS A 56 -19.08 8.06 2.57
N ILE A 57 -19.62 8.53 3.69
CA ILE A 57 -19.28 8.02 5.02
C ILE A 57 -20.27 6.91 5.36
N VAL A 58 -19.80 5.68 5.44
CA VAL A 58 -20.60 4.47 5.46
C VAL A 58 -20.36 3.69 6.75
N GLY A 59 -21.41 3.31 7.44
CA GLY A 59 -21.33 2.49 8.66
C GLY A 59 -21.42 0.97 8.44
N SER A 60 -21.52 0.53 7.18
CA SER A 60 -21.67 -0.88 6.77
C SER A 60 -20.62 -1.25 5.70
N ALA A 61 -20.68 -2.48 5.18
CA ALA A 61 -19.86 -2.84 4.01
C ALA A 61 -20.21 -1.92 2.82
N HIS A 62 -19.18 -1.38 2.16
CA HIS A 62 -19.34 -0.38 1.09
C HIS A 62 -20.21 -0.88 -0.07
N TYR A 63 -20.05 -2.15 -0.46
CA TYR A 63 -20.87 -2.74 -1.53
C TYR A 63 -22.38 -2.81 -1.17
N LYS A 64 -22.72 -2.98 0.12
CA LYS A 64 -24.12 -2.92 0.56
C LYS A 64 -24.69 -1.52 0.41
N TYR A 65 -23.92 -0.52 0.81
CA TYR A 65 -24.32 0.88 0.62
C TYR A 65 -24.54 1.20 -0.86
N ILE A 66 -23.66 0.74 -1.76
CA ILE A 66 -23.81 0.91 -3.21
C ILE A 66 -25.13 0.29 -3.69
N ALA A 67 -25.45 -0.93 -3.23
CA ALA A 67 -26.68 -1.63 -3.58
C ALA A 67 -27.95 -0.93 -3.03
N ASP A 68 -27.95 -0.61 -1.74
CA ASP A 68 -29.09 0.00 -1.04
C ASP A 68 -29.44 1.37 -1.63
N ASN A 69 -28.45 2.12 -2.06
CA ASN A 69 -28.64 3.44 -2.70
C ASN A 69 -28.78 3.36 -4.23
N LYS A 70 -28.83 2.15 -4.81
CA LYS A 70 -29.01 1.91 -6.25
C LYS A 70 -28.04 2.72 -7.12
N MET A 71 -26.79 2.81 -6.68
CA MET A 71 -25.77 3.64 -7.32
C MET A 71 -25.31 3.08 -8.68
N LEU A 72 -25.56 1.79 -8.94
CA LEU A 72 -25.27 1.16 -10.22
C LEU A 72 -26.56 0.85 -10.98
N PRO A 73 -26.77 1.40 -12.17
CA PRO A 73 -27.82 0.96 -13.09
C PRO A 73 -27.71 -0.54 -13.40
N SER A 74 -28.83 -1.16 -13.77
CA SER A 74 -28.86 -2.57 -14.14
C SER A 74 -28.00 -2.84 -15.37
N SER A 75 -27.43 -4.04 -15.43
CA SER A 75 -26.70 -4.59 -16.59
C SER A 75 -25.35 -3.94 -16.91
N LEU A 76 -24.80 -3.11 -16.02
CA LEU A 76 -23.45 -2.62 -16.18
C LEU A 76 -22.42 -3.74 -16.01
N ARG A 77 -21.32 -3.62 -16.75
CA ARG A 77 -20.14 -4.47 -16.62
C ARG A 77 -19.08 -3.77 -15.79
N ILE A 78 -19.00 -4.15 -14.51
CA ILE A 78 -18.08 -3.53 -13.55
C ILE A 78 -16.89 -4.44 -13.27
N GLY A 79 -15.69 -3.91 -13.49
CA GLY A 79 -14.44 -4.58 -13.13
C GLY A 79 -14.22 -4.57 -11.63
N PHE A 80 -13.58 -5.60 -11.10
CA PHE A 80 -13.06 -5.63 -9.74
C PHE A 80 -11.69 -6.31 -9.71
N GLU A 81 -10.88 -5.96 -8.72
CA GLU A 81 -9.51 -6.47 -8.54
C GLU A 81 -9.52 -7.93 -8.06
N SER A 82 -9.44 -8.86 -9.01
CA SER A 82 -9.52 -10.30 -8.72
C SER A 82 -8.31 -10.83 -7.94
N ASP A 83 -7.16 -10.17 -8.03
CA ASP A 83 -5.95 -10.53 -7.30
C ASP A 83 -6.00 -10.10 -5.83
N HIS A 84 -6.91 -9.21 -5.48
CA HIS A 84 -7.03 -8.66 -4.13
C HIS A 84 -8.31 -9.11 -3.41
N MET A 85 -9.44 -9.14 -4.12
CA MET A 85 -10.73 -9.45 -3.51
C MET A 85 -10.81 -10.93 -3.14
N ASN A 86 -11.06 -11.24 -1.86
CA ASN A 86 -11.27 -12.61 -1.44
C ASN A 86 -12.61 -13.17 -1.95
N VAL A 87 -12.67 -14.50 -2.09
CA VAL A 87 -13.83 -15.21 -2.64
C VAL A 87 -15.12 -14.92 -1.86
N SER A 88 -15.06 -14.86 -0.52
CA SER A 88 -16.24 -14.59 0.30
C SER A 88 -16.84 -13.21 -0.01
N THR A 89 -16.00 -12.19 -0.10
CA THR A 89 -16.44 -10.82 -0.45
C THR A 89 -17.02 -10.77 -1.86
N TYR A 90 -16.39 -11.47 -2.83
CA TYR A 90 -16.90 -11.56 -4.19
C TYR A 90 -18.29 -12.22 -4.26
N LEU A 91 -18.50 -13.33 -3.54
CA LEU A 91 -19.81 -14.00 -3.50
C LEU A 91 -20.89 -13.11 -2.90
N GLN A 92 -20.59 -12.42 -1.80
CA GLN A 92 -21.52 -11.48 -1.17
C GLN A 92 -21.86 -10.30 -2.09
N LEU A 93 -20.85 -9.75 -2.79
CA LEU A 93 -21.03 -8.68 -3.76
C LEU A 93 -21.91 -9.11 -4.92
N LYS A 94 -21.70 -10.31 -5.46
CA LYS A 94 -22.48 -10.89 -6.54
C LYS A 94 -23.93 -11.20 -6.12
N GLU A 95 -24.13 -11.70 -4.90
CA GLU A 95 -25.46 -11.95 -4.36
C GLU A 95 -26.21 -10.64 -4.13
N THR A 96 -25.56 -9.64 -3.54
CA THR A 96 -26.17 -8.34 -3.21
C THR A 96 -26.53 -7.54 -4.46
N MET A 97 -25.73 -7.62 -5.51
CA MET A 97 -25.93 -6.89 -6.78
C MET A 97 -25.91 -7.87 -7.96
N SER A 98 -26.88 -8.80 -7.96
CA SER A 98 -27.00 -9.87 -8.98
C SER A 98 -27.35 -9.37 -10.38
N ASN A 99 -27.78 -8.12 -10.52
CA ASN A 99 -28.08 -7.44 -11.78
C ASN A 99 -26.83 -6.82 -12.44
N ILE A 100 -25.66 -6.87 -11.79
CA ILE A 100 -24.39 -6.34 -12.30
C ILE A 100 -23.55 -7.48 -12.89
N GLN A 101 -22.91 -7.22 -14.03
CA GLN A 101 -21.95 -8.14 -14.64
C GLN A 101 -20.56 -7.87 -14.06
N TRP A 102 -20.17 -8.64 -13.04
CA TRP A 102 -18.86 -8.50 -12.40
C TRP A 102 -17.76 -9.13 -13.26
N ALA A 103 -16.82 -8.30 -13.72
CA ALA A 103 -15.69 -8.72 -14.54
C ALA A 103 -14.41 -8.83 -13.68
N HIS A 104 -13.76 -9.97 -13.72
CA HIS A 104 -12.46 -10.19 -13.11
C HIS A 104 -11.40 -9.40 -13.86
N VAL A 105 -10.69 -8.51 -13.20
CA VAL A 105 -9.57 -7.76 -13.77
C VAL A 105 -8.33 -7.89 -12.87
N SER A 106 -7.17 -7.92 -13.52
CA SER A 106 -5.87 -8.06 -12.85
C SER A 106 -4.89 -7.05 -13.42
N GLY A 107 -4.14 -6.40 -12.55
CA GLY A 107 -3.00 -5.56 -12.92
C GLY A 107 -3.33 -4.31 -13.73
N ILE A 108 -4.58 -3.81 -13.73
CA ILE A 108 -4.94 -2.59 -14.50
C ILE A 108 -4.29 -1.36 -13.89
N ILE A 109 -4.46 -1.16 -12.59
CA ILE A 109 -3.92 0.01 -11.89
C ILE A 109 -2.40 -0.09 -11.81
N GLU A 110 -1.88 -1.28 -11.54
CA GLU A 110 -0.44 -1.56 -11.48
C GLU A 110 0.26 -1.27 -12.82
N LYS A 111 -0.38 -1.53 -13.95
CA LYS A 111 0.16 -1.17 -15.28
C LYS A 111 0.21 0.34 -15.49
N ILE A 112 -0.78 1.08 -15.01
CA ILE A 112 -0.78 2.55 -15.04
C ILE A 112 0.34 3.07 -14.14
N ALA A 113 0.42 2.59 -12.89
CA ALA A 113 1.42 2.98 -11.91
C ALA A 113 2.86 2.55 -12.27
N ALA A 114 3.03 1.59 -13.21
CA ALA A 114 4.35 1.16 -13.67
C ALA A 114 5.13 2.29 -14.37
N VAL A 115 4.44 3.17 -15.08
CA VAL A 115 5.06 4.34 -15.75
C VAL A 115 4.85 5.55 -14.84
N LYS A 116 5.96 6.01 -14.22
CA LYS A 116 5.93 7.09 -13.23
C LYS A 116 5.88 8.45 -13.89
N ASP A 117 5.06 9.34 -13.36
CA ASP A 117 5.07 10.75 -13.67
C ASP A 117 6.19 11.51 -12.91
N MET A 118 6.28 12.82 -13.12
CA MET A 118 7.34 13.62 -12.49
C MET A 118 7.19 13.72 -10.97
N LEU A 119 5.97 13.76 -10.43
CA LEU A 119 5.73 13.84 -8.98
C LEU A 119 6.06 12.50 -8.31
N GLU A 120 5.72 11.40 -8.96
CA GLU A 120 6.06 10.06 -8.50
C GLU A 120 7.58 9.82 -8.53
N ILE A 121 8.26 10.32 -9.58
CA ILE A 121 9.73 10.29 -9.66
C ILE A 121 10.36 11.10 -8.52
N ASP A 122 9.84 12.26 -8.21
CA ASP A 122 10.37 13.10 -7.12
C ASP A 122 10.13 12.45 -5.75
N SER A 123 9.00 11.77 -5.54
CA SER A 123 8.76 10.98 -4.33
C SER A 123 9.73 9.80 -4.22
N LEU A 124 10.01 9.09 -5.33
CA LEU A 124 11.02 8.02 -5.36
C LEU A 124 12.43 8.54 -5.03
N LYS A 125 12.83 9.69 -5.57
CA LYS A 125 14.11 10.32 -5.24
C LYS A 125 14.19 10.65 -3.75
N THR A 126 13.13 11.21 -3.17
CA THR A 126 13.08 11.52 -1.74
C THR A 126 13.23 10.24 -0.90
N ALA A 127 12.55 9.15 -1.27
CA ALA A 127 12.70 7.86 -0.59
C ALA A 127 14.14 7.32 -0.66
N ILE A 128 14.80 7.48 -1.82
CA ILE A 128 16.21 7.10 -2.01
C ILE A 128 17.12 7.97 -1.12
N GLU A 129 16.94 9.28 -1.14
CA GLU A 129 17.76 10.22 -0.33
C GLU A 129 17.63 9.93 1.17
N ILE A 130 16.42 9.61 1.65
CA ILE A 130 16.20 9.19 3.04
C ILE A 130 16.96 7.87 3.32
N THR A 131 16.87 6.90 2.42
CA THR A 131 17.56 5.61 2.57
C THR A 131 19.07 5.77 2.62
N ASP A 132 19.64 6.57 1.73
CA ASP A 132 21.08 6.88 1.70
C ASP A 132 21.54 7.60 2.98
N GLU A 133 20.73 8.51 3.49
CA GLU A 133 21.05 9.22 4.73
C GLU A 133 21.00 8.28 5.95
N VAL A 134 20.00 7.41 6.03
CA VAL A 134 19.90 6.38 7.08
C VAL A 134 21.11 5.42 6.99
N PHE A 135 21.49 5.03 5.78
CA PHE A 135 22.70 4.20 5.60
C PHE A 135 23.94 4.86 6.18
N LYS A 136 24.18 6.14 5.90
CA LYS A 136 25.31 6.90 6.47
C LYS A 136 25.25 6.95 7.99
N GLN A 137 24.07 7.16 8.57
CA GLN A 137 23.87 7.27 10.02
C GLN A 137 24.06 5.94 10.74
N ILE A 138 23.81 4.79 10.10
CA ILE A 138 23.92 3.46 10.71
C ILE A 138 25.34 2.90 10.66
N ILE A 139 26.17 3.31 9.70
CA ILE A 139 27.56 2.79 9.53
C ILE A 139 28.38 2.79 10.84
N PRO A 140 28.37 3.84 11.68
CA PRO A 140 29.14 3.85 12.93
C PRO A 140 28.73 2.78 13.96
N ASP A 141 27.52 2.23 13.82
CA ASP A 141 26.97 1.20 14.71
C ASP A 141 27.33 -0.23 14.24
N LEU A 142 27.80 -0.39 13.01
CA LEU A 142 28.21 -1.67 12.44
C LEU A 142 29.58 -2.05 12.97
N LYS A 143 29.64 -2.56 14.20
CA LYS A 143 30.86 -2.90 14.91
C LYS A 143 30.73 -4.24 15.62
N GLU A 144 31.86 -4.85 15.95
CA GLU A 144 31.91 -6.09 16.73
C GLU A 144 31.03 -5.97 17.98
N GLY A 145 30.19 -6.98 18.22
CA GLY A 145 29.26 -7.05 19.34
C GLY A 145 27.93 -6.36 19.12
N ALA A 146 27.73 -5.59 18.03
CA ALA A 146 26.39 -5.07 17.69
C ALA A 146 25.46 -6.23 17.33
N VAL A 147 24.18 -6.10 17.70
CA VAL A 147 23.15 -7.14 17.48
C VAL A 147 22.33 -6.82 16.23
N GLU A 148 22.09 -7.80 15.37
CA GLU A 148 21.34 -7.61 14.11
C GLU A 148 19.98 -6.94 14.33
N GLN A 149 19.20 -7.39 15.33
CA GLN A 149 17.90 -6.82 15.67
C GLN A 149 17.99 -5.36 16.13
N ASP A 150 19.04 -4.99 16.88
CA ASP A 150 19.23 -3.62 17.33
C ASP A 150 19.52 -2.69 16.15
N ILE A 151 20.31 -3.16 15.19
CA ILE A 151 20.61 -2.43 13.95
C ILE A 151 19.32 -2.23 13.14
N ALA A 152 18.51 -3.28 12.93
CA ALA A 152 17.24 -3.18 12.23
C ALA A 152 16.27 -2.21 12.92
N ALA A 153 16.13 -2.29 14.25
CA ALA A 153 15.28 -1.38 15.03
C ALA A 153 15.75 0.08 14.90
N LYS A 154 17.07 0.30 14.89
CA LYS A 154 17.64 1.64 14.71
C LYS A 154 17.39 2.18 13.30
N ILE A 155 17.47 1.36 12.27
CA ILE A 155 17.12 1.74 10.89
C ILE A 155 15.67 2.20 10.82
N SER A 156 14.72 1.44 11.36
CA SER A 156 13.30 1.81 11.41
C SER A 156 13.07 3.14 12.14
N TYR A 157 13.78 3.35 13.25
CA TYR A 157 13.75 4.62 13.97
C TYR A 157 14.27 5.77 13.12
N LEU A 158 15.43 5.58 12.49
CA LEU A 158 16.06 6.60 11.64
C LEU A 158 15.22 6.95 10.41
N PHE A 159 14.53 5.99 9.79
CA PHE A 159 13.59 6.27 8.70
C PHE A 159 12.53 7.29 9.12
N LYS A 160 11.90 7.09 10.27
CA LYS A 160 10.88 8.02 10.80
C LYS A 160 11.48 9.38 11.15
N MET A 161 12.68 9.40 11.71
CA MET A 161 13.38 10.66 12.06
C MET A 161 13.78 11.46 10.82
N ASN A 162 14.03 10.80 9.69
CA ASN A 162 14.36 11.45 8.43
C ASN A 162 13.12 11.71 7.53
N GLY A 163 11.89 11.54 8.04
CA GLY A 163 10.66 11.94 7.38
C GLY A 163 9.97 10.86 6.55
N ALA A 164 10.42 9.60 6.59
CA ALA A 164 9.70 8.49 5.99
C ALA A 164 8.45 8.13 6.81
N GLU A 165 7.43 7.56 6.15
CA GLU A 165 6.28 6.95 6.82
C GLU A 165 6.68 5.71 7.64
N GLY A 166 7.75 5.03 7.22
CA GLY A 166 8.30 3.84 7.87
C GLY A 166 9.21 3.06 6.94
N ASP A 167 9.40 1.79 7.28
CA ASP A 167 10.08 0.83 6.41
C ASP A 167 9.16 0.45 5.25
N SER A 168 9.70 0.34 4.03
CA SER A 168 8.95 -0.12 2.86
C SER A 168 8.71 -1.63 2.87
N TYR A 169 9.57 -2.36 3.55
CA TYR A 169 9.51 -3.80 3.84
C TYR A 169 10.34 -4.09 5.08
N GLU A 170 10.21 -5.30 5.63
CA GLU A 170 10.98 -5.74 6.80
C GLU A 170 12.47 -5.79 6.46
N SER A 171 13.29 -4.98 7.15
CA SER A 171 14.72 -4.87 6.89
C SER A 171 15.44 -6.21 7.07
N ILE A 172 16.32 -6.55 6.15
CA ILE A 172 17.22 -7.71 6.24
C ILE A 172 18.56 -7.21 6.77
N ILE A 173 18.99 -7.76 7.90
CA ILE A 173 20.32 -7.57 8.46
C ILE A 173 20.88 -8.95 8.81
N GLY A 174 21.75 -9.45 7.98
CA GLY A 174 22.36 -10.79 8.16
C GLY A 174 23.88 -10.72 8.20
N SER A 175 24.50 -11.15 9.31
CA SER A 175 25.94 -11.12 9.50
C SER A 175 26.56 -12.52 9.45
N GLY A 176 27.80 -12.60 8.92
CA GLY A 176 28.54 -13.84 8.77
C GLY A 176 27.75 -14.87 7.96
N TRP A 177 27.50 -16.07 8.51
CA TRP A 177 26.78 -17.14 7.80
C TRP A 177 25.31 -16.80 7.49
N LEU A 178 24.65 -15.94 8.28
CA LEU A 178 23.28 -15.48 7.99
C LEU A 178 23.21 -14.63 6.71
N GLY A 179 24.30 -13.96 6.34
CA GLY A 179 24.40 -13.22 5.08
C GLY A 179 24.30 -14.10 3.82
N ALA A 180 24.42 -15.42 3.96
CA ALA A 180 24.20 -16.36 2.85
C ALA A 180 22.70 -16.65 2.60
N LEU A 181 21.79 -16.20 3.49
CA LEU A 181 20.35 -16.40 3.39
C LEU A 181 19.69 -15.16 2.77
N PRO A 182 19.12 -15.23 1.56
CA PRO A 182 18.58 -14.05 0.86
C PRO A 182 17.48 -13.31 1.62
N HIS A 183 16.76 -14.00 2.51
CA HIS A 183 15.66 -13.46 3.29
C HIS A 183 15.86 -13.67 4.80
N ALA A 184 17.13 -13.57 5.25
CA ALA A 184 17.46 -13.68 6.67
C ALA A 184 16.77 -12.55 7.44
N ARG A 185 15.98 -12.92 8.45
CA ARG A 185 15.47 -11.94 9.40
C ARG A 185 16.54 -11.61 10.42
N PRO A 186 16.62 -10.34 10.87
CA PRO A 186 17.53 -9.96 11.95
C PRO A 186 17.29 -10.81 13.20
N THR A 187 18.37 -11.31 13.80
CA THR A 187 18.37 -12.17 14.98
C THR A 187 19.08 -11.52 16.16
N ASP A 188 19.21 -12.24 17.27
CA ASP A 188 20.05 -11.87 18.43
C ASP A 188 21.55 -12.12 18.19
N LYS A 189 21.93 -12.57 16.97
CA LYS A 189 23.34 -12.75 16.61
C LYS A 189 24.09 -11.42 16.72
N LYS A 190 25.25 -11.50 17.36
CA LYS A 190 26.20 -10.39 17.42
C LYS A 190 27.15 -10.42 16.24
N PHE A 191 27.50 -9.27 15.72
CA PHE A 191 28.54 -9.13 14.70
C PHE A 191 29.88 -9.56 15.26
N GLU A 192 30.61 -10.35 14.47
CA GLU A 192 31.95 -10.82 14.78
C GLU A 192 32.97 -10.10 13.87
N LYS A 193 34.20 -10.02 14.34
CA LYS A 193 35.25 -9.41 13.56
C LYS A 193 35.53 -10.20 12.27
N GLY A 194 35.38 -9.53 11.13
CA GLY A 194 35.58 -10.15 9.81
C GLY A 194 34.26 -10.64 9.17
N ASP A 195 33.12 -10.52 9.84
CA ASP A 195 31.83 -10.81 9.21
C ASP A 195 31.58 -9.87 8.03
N PHE A 196 31.08 -10.44 6.93
CA PHE A 196 30.30 -9.68 5.98
C PHE A 196 28.91 -9.46 6.55
N VAL A 197 28.37 -8.25 6.35
CA VAL A 197 27.01 -7.91 6.76
C VAL A 197 26.20 -7.58 5.51
N VAL A 198 25.19 -8.40 5.23
CA VAL A 198 24.18 -8.11 4.20
C VAL A 198 23.12 -7.22 4.82
N MET A 199 22.83 -6.10 4.18
CA MET A 199 21.84 -5.13 4.59
C MET A 199 20.92 -4.82 3.42
N ASP A 200 19.61 -5.09 3.55
CA ASP A 200 18.60 -4.75 2.57
C ASP A 200 17.44 -4.06 3.29
N PHE A 201 17.26 -2.78 3.02
CA PHE A 201 16.27 -1.92 3.64
C PHE A 201 15.93 -0.73 2.74
N GLY A 202 14.74 -0.17 2.92
CA GLY A 202 14.28 0.98 2.15
C GLY A 202 13.22 1.79 2.88
N ALA A 203 13.17 3.08 2.58
CA ALA A 203 12.19 4.00 3.14
C ALA A 203 10.87 3.93 2.38
N LEU A 204 9.75 3.97 3.09
CA LEU A 204 8.43 4.29 2.56
C LEU A 204 8.18 5.79 2.70
N TYR A 205 7.96 6.47 1.55
CA TYR A 205 7.72 7.91 1.50
C TYR A 205 6.51 8.25 0.62
#